data_5135362d03d9d91c49930fc8ea94625e
#
_entry.id   5135362d03d9d91c49930fc8ea94625e
#
_cell.length_a   1.000
_cell.length_b   1.000
_cell.length_c   1.000
_cell.angle_alpha   90.00
_cell.angle_beta   90.00
_cell.angle_gamma   90.00
#
_symmetry.space_group_name_H-M   'P 1'
#
loop_
_entity.id
_entity.type
_entity.pdbx_description
1 polymer ?
#
loop_
_entity_poly.entity_id
_entity_poly.type
_entity_poly.pdbx_seq_one_letter_code
_entity_poly.pdbx_strand_id
1 'polypeptide(L)'
;MPELIHIERQLGLIDQYAPALTDHERVGFELGWDYAHYRVALPARYAQEASPLRDGVRAGEATFGVRTLAATRHVRKWLQLRLHAWLRGRSVELVQITPNYLQQLEVSHCPITRVPLSSATLETSDASIDRVRNDAGYAAGNLAAMSTKANHAKGAHGFRSALQCVQRIEAEQLPGLDGLTAEQWARVAVLCSFVEPLSHDEASALPLLVLPPNRLRLFNPVQALQAFVSQQLLAPGWSQRVSRFEELLPGKNVQRDFKAFFMALLPRVLEGSRLYEQHTARWAIEDAWRAPLVQQRWAQFARQLDAAQCEALLVKAAARKLGAGTRLQPHTDTAATDGWNLATRGYVPHRSPGGLQEMRQAQLC
;
A
#
# COMPACT_ATOMS: atom_id res chain seq x y z
N MET A 1 11.37 10.60 19.22
CA MET A 1 12.57 10.32 20.05
C MET A 1 12.38 9.26 21.14
N PRO A 2 11.24 9.15 21.91
CA PRO A 2 11.08 8.08 22.91
C PRO A 2 10.96 6.67 22.34
N GLU A 3 10.36 6.51 21.16
CA GLU A 3 10.12 5.19 20.53
C GLU A 3 11.41 4.52 20.01
N LEU A 4 12.35 5.31 19.45
CA LEU A 4 13.64 4.77 18.98
C LEU A 4 14.48 4.21 20.13
N ILE A 5 14.48 4.89 21.27
CA ILE A 5 15.20 4.43 22.50
C ILE A 5 14.57 3.14 23.05
N HIS A 6 13.26 2.95 22.85
CA HIS A 6 12.56 1.75 23.29
C HIS A 6 12.92 0.55 22.41
N ILE A 7 13.03 0.74 21.09
CA ILE A 7 13.46 -0.29 20.14
C ILE A 7 14.91 -0.70 20.37
N GLU A 8 15.83 0.24 20.58
CA GLU A 8 17.24 -0.07 20.89
C GLU A 8 17.41 -0.81 22.21
N ARG A 9 16.65 -0.48 23.26
CA ARG A 9 16.64 -1.23 24.51
C ARG A 9 16.06 -2.64 24.37
N GLN A 10 15.02 -2.83 23.52
CA GLN A 10 14.48 -4.15 23.23
C GLN A 10 15.50 -5.01 22.48
N LEU A 11 16.19 -4.46 21.48
CA LEU A 11 17.21 -5.17 20.72
C LEU A 11 18.37 -5.62 21.63
N GLY A 12 18.84 -4.76 22.54
CA GLY A 12 19.90 -5.10 23.50
C GLY A 12 19.51 -6.20 24.50
N LEU A 13 18.26 -6.25 24.94
CA LEU A 13 17.74 -7.31 25.80
C LEU A 13 17.58 -8.64 25.05
N ILE A 14 17.13 -8.60 23.80
CA ILE A 14 16.97 -9.78 22.94
C ILE A 14 18.33 -10.43 22.65
N ASP A 15 19.35 -9.64 22.37
CA ASP A 15 20.73 -10.14 22.14
C ASP A 15 21.31 -10.83 23.40
N GLN A 16 20.92 -10.41 24.59
CA GLN A 16 21.35 -11.05 25.84
C GLN A 16 20.65 -12.41 26.12
N TYR A 17 19.38 -12.54 25.68
CA TYR A 17 18.57 -13.73 25.95
C TYR A 17 18.66 -14.80 24.87
N ALA A 18 19.08 -14.46 23.64
CA ALA A 18 19.07 -15.40 22.52
C ALA A 18 20.19 -15.15 21.48
N PRO A 19 21.49 -15.22 21.86
CA PRO A 19 22.60 -14.91 20.95
C PRO A 19 22.75 -15.87 19.76
N ALA A 20 21.99 -16.94 19.71
CA ALA A 20 22.06 -18.00 18.69
C ALA A 20 20.80 -18.14 17.81
N LEU A 21 19.80 -17.25 17.96
CA LEU A 21 18.57 -17.34 17.16
C LEU A 21 18.81 -16.94 15.71
N THR A 22 18.17 -17.68 14.79
CA THR A 22 18.02 -17.23 13.40
C THR A 22 17.19 -15.95 13.33
N ASP A 23 17.29 -15.20 12.23
CA ASP A 23 16.48 -13.98 12.05
C ASP A 23 14.98 -14.27 12.15
N HIS A 24 14.51 -15.42 11.66
CA HIS A 24 13.12 -15.83 11.77
C HIS A 24 12.69 -16.11 13.22
N GLU A 25 13.52 -16.81 13.99
CA GLU A 25 13.26 -17.08 15.41
C GLU A 25 13.27 -15.79 16.23
N ARG A 26 14.19 -14.88 15.96
CA ARG A 26 14.25 -13.57 16.61
C ARG A 26 12.97 -12.77 16.37
N VAL A 27 12.48 -12.70 15.11
CA VAL A 27 11.21 -12.04 14.79
C VAL A 27 10.04 -12.67 15.55
N GLY A 28 10.02 -14.01 15.69
CA GLY A 28 9.03 -14.72 16.48
C GLY A 28 9.09 -14.36 17.96
N PHE A 29 10.29 -14.29 18.54
CA PHE A 29 10.51 -13.88 19.92
C PHE A 29 10.03 -12.42 20.17
N GLU A 30 10.45 -11.47 19.34
CA GLU A 30 10.02 -10.07 19.40
C GLU A 30 8.49 -9.93 19.30
N LEU A 31 7.87 -10.70 18.43
CA LEU A 31 6.41 -10.71 18.31
C LEU A 31 5.75 -11.22 19.60
N GLY A 32 6.28 -12.29 20.20
CA GLY A 32 5.78 -12.81 21.48
C GLY A 32 5.91 -11.80 22.62
N TRP A 33 7.04 -11.10 22.67
CA TRP A 33 7.28 -10.00 23.59
C TRP A 33 6.23 -8.90 23.47
N ASP A 34 5.86 -8.50 22.26
CA ASP A 34 4.81 -7.51 22.02
C ASP A 34 3.41 -8.03 22.41
N TYR A 35 3.11 -9.32 22.21
CA TYR A 35 1.87 -9.92 22.72
C TYR A 35 1.75 -9.75 24.24
N ALA A 36 2.83 -9.99 25.01
CA ALA A 36 2.87 -9.78 26.45
C ALA A 36 2.76 -8.29 26.80
N HIS A 37 3.49 -7.43 26.11
CA HIS A 37 3.50 -5.97 26.35
C HIS A 37 2.09 -5.36 26.24
N TYR A 38 1.30 -5.81 25.27
CA TYR A 38 -0.08 -5.35 25.08
C TYR A 38 -1.12 -6.23 25.77
N ARG A 39 -0.71 -7.19 26.60
CA ARG A 39 -1.61 -8.14 27.27
C ARG A 39 -2.62 -8.79 26.32
N VAL A 40 -2.18 -9.19 25.15
CA VAL A 40 -2.97 -9.93 24.17
C VAL A 40 -2.63 -11.41 24.26
N ALA A 41 -3.62 -12.27 24.47
CA ALA A 41 -3.38 -13.72 24.50
C ALA A 41 -2.98 -14.22 23.11
N LEU A 42 -2.03 -15.15 23.06
CA LEU A 42 -1.74 -15.90 21.83
C LEU A 42 -2.96 -16.72 21.43
N PRO A 43 -3.21 -16.90 20.10
CA PRO A 43 -4.18 -17.87 19.64
C PRO A 43 -3.85 -19.26 20.21
N ALA A 44 -4.88 -20.01 20.67
CA ALA A 44 -4.72 -21.26 21.43
C ALA A 44 -3.76 -22.28 20.79
N ARG A 45 -3.79 -22.39 19.45
CA ARG A 45 -2.89 -23.29 18.68
C ARG A 45 -1.40 -22.96 18.81
N TYR A 46 -1.02 -21.71 19.15
CA TYR A 46 0.38 -21.30 19.32
C TYR A 46 0.78 -21.14 20.78
N ALA A 47 -0.17 -21.24 21.71
CA ALA A 47 0.09 -21.11 23.14
C ALA A 47 0.70 -22.37 23.75
N GLN A 48 0.53 -23.54 23.13
CA GLN A 48 0.92 -24.84 23.67
C GLN A 48 2.27 -25.34 23.12
N GLU A 49 2.66 -24.93 21.93
CA GLU A 49 3.90 -25.39 21.30
C GLU A 49 5.12 -24.63 21.84
N ALA A 50 6.22 -25.33 22.07
CA ALA A 50 7.51 -24.70 22.33
C ALA A 50 7.96 -23.95 21.05
N SER A 51 8.12 -22.64 21.14
CA SER A 51 8.46 -21.81 19.99
C SER A 51 9.06 -20.48 20.43
N PRO A 52 9.88 -19.84 19.60
CA PRO A 52 10.41 -18.49 19.87
C PRO A 52 9.31 -17.48 20.24
N LEU A 53 8.14 -17.61 19.61
CA LEU A 53 6.97 -16.77 19.92
C LEU A 53 6.53 -16.92 21.39
N ARG A 54 6.43 -18.16 21.90
CA ARG A 54 6.07 -18.43 23.30
C ARG A 54 7.16 -18.00 24.27
N ASP A 55 8.41 -18.19 23.91
CA ASP A 55 9.54 -17.75 24.74
C ASP A 55 9.55 -16.22 24.87
N GLY A 56 9.25 -15.51 23.78
CA GLY A 56 9.07 -14.06 23.80
C GLY A 56 7.91 -13.62 24.72
N VAL A 57 6.77 -14.33 24.71
CA VAL A 57 5.66 -14.04 25.64
C VAL A 57 6.10 -14.22 27.08
N ARG A 58 6.75 -15.34 27.44
CA ARG A 58 7.22 -15.61 28.82
C ARG A 58 8.21 -14.56 29.28
N ALA A 59 9.19 -14.20 28.44
CA ALA A 59 10.17 -13.17 28.76
C ALA A 59 9.50 -11.78 28.90
N GLY A 60 8.53 -11.44 28.06
CA GLY A 60 7.76 -10.22 28.18
C GLY A 60 6.90 -10.17 29.44
N GLU A 61 6.19 -11.24 29.78
CA GLU A 61 5.42 -11.35 31.04
C GLU A 61 6.30 -11.17 32.28
N ALA A 62 7.47 -11.80 32.29
CA ALA A 62 8.43 -11.65 33.38
C ALA A 62 8.97 -10.21 33.50
N THR A 63 9.13 -9.52 32.37
CA THR A 63 9.68 -8.16 32.34
C THR A 63 8.64 -7.09 32.66
N PHE A 64 7.47 -7.15 32.03
CA PHE A 64 6.44 -6.11 32.17
C PHE A 64 5.60 -6.29 33.43
N GLY A 65 5.33 -7.53 33.86
CA GLY A 65 4.44 -7.83 35.00
C GLY A 65 3.07 -7.15 34.80
N VAL A 66 2.78 -6.16 35.65
CA VAL A 66 1.56 -5.36 35.58
C VAL A 66 1.67 -4.11 34.67
N ARG A 67 2.86 -3.77 34.20
CA ARG A 67 3.16 -2.57 33.41
C ARG A 67 2.93 -2.83 31.92
N THR A 68 1.69 -3.14 31.55
CA THR A 68 1.29 -3.44 30.19
C THR A 68 0.50 -2.31 29.57
N LEU A 69 0.45 -2.26 28.23
CA LEU A 69 -0.33 -1.30 27.48
C LEU A 69 -1.70 -1.87 27.11
N ALA A 70 -2.70 -0.99 26.94
CA ALA A 70 -4.01 -1.40 26.48
C ALA A 70 -3.98 -1.74 24.99
N ALA A 71 -4.47 -2.93 24.61
CA ALA A 71 -4.59 -3.36 23.24
C ALA A 71 -5.80 -2.70 22.56
N THR A 72 -5.54 -1.68 21.73
CA THR A 72 -6.56 -1.12 20.84
C THR A 72 -6.90 -2.11 19.72
N ARG A 73 -7.98 -1.84 18.95
CA ARG A 73 -8.33 -2.60 17.73
C ARG A 73 -7.14 -2.67 16.76
N HIS A 74 -6.44 -1.54 16.57
CA HIS A 74 -5.31 -1.46 15.64
C HIS A 74 -4.07 -2.21 16.14
N VAL A 75 -3.81 -2.23 17.45
CA VAL A 75 -2.77 -3.07 18.05
C VAL A 75 -3.06 -4.54 17.79
N ARG A 76 -4.30 -5.01 18.03
CA ARG A 76 -4.67 -6.42 17.76
C ARG A 76 -4.50 -6.77 16.28
N LYS A 77 -4.91 -5.88 15.37
CA LYS A 77 -4.73 -6.06 13.93
C LYS A 77 -3.25 -6.08 13.52
N TRP A 78 -2.43 -5.24 14.15
CA TRP A 78 -0.99 -5.19 13.93
C TRP A 78 -0.28 -6.47 14.40
N LEU A 79 -0.61 -6.96 15.58
CA LEU A 79 -0.09 -8.24 16.09
C LEU A 79 -0.53 -9.41 15.19
N GLN A 80 -1.78 -9.44 14.78
CA GLN A 80 -2.31 -10.46 13.86
C GLN A 80 -1.60 -10.44 12.49
N LEU A 81 -1.37 -9.25 11.91
CA LEU A 81 -0.63 -9.11 10.66
C LEU A 81 0.78 -9.66 10.81
N ARG A 82 1.50 -9.30 11.87
CA ARG A 82 2.86 -9.78 12.16
C ARG A 82 2.89 -11.29 12.38
N LEU A 83 1.92 -11.85 13.10
CA LEU A 83 1.79 -13.29 13.29
C LEU A 83 1.62 -14.02 11.97
N HIS A 84 0.71 -13.55 11.11
CA HIS A 84 0.50 -14.15 9.80
C HIS A 84 1.72 -13.98 8.87
N ALA A 85 2.44 -12.88 8.97
CA ALA A 85 3.69 -12.66 8.25
C ALA A 85 4.78 -13.64 8.72
N TRP A 86 5.00 -13.73 10.03
CA TRP A 86 5.97 -14.63 10.65
C TRP A 86 5.73 -16.09 10.27
N LEU A 87 4.49 -16.58 10.39
CA LEU A 87 4.11 -17.94 10.00
C LEU A 87 4.40 -18.29 8.53
N ARG A 88 4.47 -17.27 7.67
CA ARG A 88 4.76 -17.42 6.23
C ARG A 88 6.20 -17.04 5.89
N GLY A 89 7.06 -16.79 6.87
CA GLY A 89 8.43 -16.32 6.68
C GLY A 89 8.53 -14.93 6.03
N ARG A 90 7.46 -14.12 6.03
CA ARG A 90 7.42 -12.79 5.40
C ARG A 90 7.98 -11.72 6.33
N SER A 91 8.74 -10.81 5.75
CA SER A 91 9.28 -9.66 6.49
C SER A 91 8.22 -8.60 6.75
N VAL A 92 8.34 -7.94 7.91
CA VAL A 92 7.55 -6.75 8.28
C VAL A 92 8.53 -5.65 8.67
N GLU A 93 8.43 -4.51 8.02
CA GLU A 93 9.18 -3.31 8.38
C GLU A 93 8.53 -2.68 9.62
N LEU A 94 9.23 -2.63 10.75
CA LEU A 94 8.64 -2.29 12.05
C LEU A 94 8.77 -0.80 12.43
N VAL A 95 9.62 -0.03 11.75
CA VAL A 95 9.80 1.40 12.04
C VAL A 95 8.56 2.20 11.64
N GLN A 96 8.01 1.91 10.46
CA GLN A 96 6.86 2.63 9.93
C GLN A 96 5.54 1.86 10.07
N ILE A 97 5.57 0.51 10.00
CA ILE A 97 4.35 -0.32 10.12
C ILE A 97 3.97 -0.46 11.59
N THR A 98 3.35 0.57 12.12
CA THR A 98 2.84 0.67 13.49
C THR A 98 1.31 0.49 13.52
N PRO A 99 0.69 0.32 14.70
CA PRO A 99 -0.77 0.36 14.83
C PRO A 99 -1.41 1.61 14.23
N ASN A 100 -0.77 2.78 14.40
CA ASN A 100 -1.23 4.04 13.81
C ASN A 100 -1.14 4.05 12.29
N TYR A 101 -0.10 3.44 11.71
CA TYR A 101 0.00 3.27 10.26
C TYR A 101 -1.16 2.44 9.72
N LEU A 102 -1.50 1.32 10.38
CA LEU A 102 -2.65 0.50 9.97
C LEU A 102 -3.98 1.24 10.06
N GLN A 103 -4.15 2.11 11.07
CA GLN A 103 -5.30 2.99 11.15
C GLN A 103 -5.42 3.93 9.93
N GLN A 104 -4.31 4.44 9.44
CA GLN A 104 -4.28 5.33 8.27
C GLN A 104 -4.59 4.61 6.94
N LEU A 105 -4.44 3.29 6.90
CA LEU A 105 -4.82 2.48 5.73
C LEU A 105 -6.33 2.20 5.67
N GLU A 106 -7.08 2.41 6.75
CA GLU A 106 -8.49 2.06 6.80
C GLU A 106 -9.30 2.84 5.77
N VAL A 107 -10.19 2.13 5.13
CA VAL A 107 -11.20 2.65 4.20
C VAL A 107 -12.55 2.03 4.51
N SER A 108 -13.63 2.74 4.22
CA SER A 108 -14.99 2.25 4.48
C SER A 108 -15.44 1.17 3.50
N HIS A 109 -14.90 1.20 2.28
CA HIS A 109 -15.27 0.29 1.20
C HIS A 109 -14.03 -0.32 0.54
N CYS A 110 -14.18 -1.55 0.06
CA CYS A 110 -13.12 -2.21 -0.71
C CYS A 110 -12.85 -1.46 -2.02
N PRO A 111 -11.60 -1.07 -2.32
CA PRO A 111 -11.30 -0.36 -3.56
C PRO A 111 -11.53 -1.20 -4.82
N ILE A 112 -11.54 -2.53 -4.69
CA ILE A 112 -11.71 -3.48 -5.81
C ILE A 112 -13.18 -3.82 -6.03
N THR A 113 -13.85 -4.32 -4.99
CA THR A 113 -15.25 -4.81 -5.10
C THR A 113 -16.28 -3.74 -4.79
N ARG A 114 -15.87 -2.61 -4.20
CA ARG A 114 -16.73 -1.51 -3.74
C ARG A 114 -17.74 -1.87 -2.65
N VAL A 115 -17.67 -3.08 -2.09
CA VAL A 115 -18.52 -3.46 -0.96
C VAL A 115 -18.07 -2.76 0.33
N PRO A 116 -19.00 -2.44 1.26
CA PRO A 116 -18.63 -1.99 2.59
C PRO A 116 -17.72 -2.99 3.29
N LEU A 117 -16.69 -2.52 3.97
CA LEU A 117 -15.78 -3.38 4.72
C LEU A 117 -16.32 -3.62 6.13
N SER A 118 -16.44 -4.90 6.49
CA SER A 118 -16.73 -5.36 7.86
C SER A 118 -15.44 -5.64 8.65
N SER A 119 -15.56 -5.99 9.90
CA SER A 119 -14.42 -6.34 10.75
C SER A 119 -14.79 -7.46 11.71
N ALA A 120 -14.02 -8.54 11.70
CA ALA A 120 -14.17 -9.69 12.60
C ALA A 120 -15.55 -10.39 12.52
N THR A 121 -16.16 -10.38 11.34
CA THR A 121 -17.43 -11.06 11.07
C THR A 121 -17.22 -12.45 10.46
N LEU A 122 -15.99 -12.77 10.06
CA LEU A 122 -15.61 -13.97 9.29
C LEU A 122 -16.24 -14.03 7.90
N GLU A 123 -16.73 -12.89 7.41
CA GLU A 123 -17.33 -12.75 6.10
C GLU A 123 -16.29 -12.36 5.04
N THR A 124 -16.62 -12.58 3.78
CA THR A 124 -15.75 -12.21 2.65
C THR A 124 -15.56 -10.71 2.48
N SER A 125 -16.41 -9.90 3.13
CA SER A 125 -16.33 -8.44 3.23
C SER A 125 -15.37 -7.93 4.31
N ASP A 126 -14.86 -8.80 5.20
CA ASP A 126 -13.93 -8.38 6.26
C ASP A 126 -12.67 -7.71 5.69
N ALA A 127 -12.29 -6.61 6.35
CA ALA A 127 -11.11 -5.83 5.97
C ALA A 127 -9.82 -6.62 6.18
N SER A 128 -9.08 -6.83 5.10
CA SER A 128 -7.77 -7.47 5.05
C SER A 128 -6.71 -6.49 4.57
N ILE A 129 -5.48 -6.60 5.08
CA ILE A 129 -4.32 -5.83 4.62
C ILE A 129 -3.54 -6.67 3.62
N ASP A 130 -3.48 -6.20 2.40
CA ASP A 130 -2.74 -6.80 1.30
C ASP A 130 -1.39 -6.12 1.07
N ARG A 131 -0.39 -6.90 0.60
CA ARG A 131 0.83 -6.39 -0.01
C ARG A 131 0.56 -6.22 -1.49
N VAL A 132 0.48 -4.98 -1.96
CA VAL A 132 0.12 -4.70 -3.35
C VAL A 132 1.15 -5.31 -4.30
N ARG A 133 2.44 -5.17 -3.98
CA ARG A 133 3.55 -5.84 -4.65
C ARG A 133 3.96 -7.09 -3.86
N ASN A 134 3.78 -8.26 -4.46
CA ASN A 134 3.93 -9.54 -3.76
C ASN A 134 5.38 -9.99 -3.51
N ASP A 135 6.34 -9.52 -4.32
CA ASP A 135 7.77 -9.75 -4.15
C ASP A 135 8.43 -8.79 -3.15
N ALA A 136 7.62 -8.01 -2.44
CA ALA A 136 8.04 -7.16 -1.32
C ALA A 136 7.45 -7.66 0.00
N GLY A 137 8.04 -7.23 1.13
CA GLY A 137 7.53 -7.47 2.48
C GLY A 137 6.33 -6.58 2.83
N TYR A 138 5.85 -6.72 4.07
CA TYR A 138 4.91 -5.76 4.65
C TYR A 138 5.68 -4.50 5.02
N ALA A 139 5.67 -3.53 4.14
CA ALA A 139 6.43 -2.30 4.27
C ALA A 139 5.60 -1.06 3.91
N ALA A 140 5.99 0.09 4.44
CA ALA A 140 5.31 1.34 4.16
C ALA A 140 5.31 1.65 2.66
N GLY A 141 4.16 2.02 2.14
CA GLY A 141 3.98 2.28 0.71
C GLY A 141 3.60 1.06 -0.13
N ASN A 142 3.64 -0.16 0.45
CA ASN A 142 3.26 -1.40 -0.24
C ASN A 142 1.95 -2.00 0.25
N LEU A 143 1.23 -1.35 1.15
CA LEU A 143 0.05 -1.92 1.79
C LEU A 143 -1.24 -1.23 1.35
N ALA A 144 -2.29 -2.02 1.16
CA ALA A 144 -3.64 -1.54 0.92
C ALA A 144 -4.66 -2.36 1.73
N ALA A 145 -5.71 -1.68 2.23
CA ALA A 145 -6.85 -2.34 2.82
C ALA A 145 -7.88 -2.67 1.73
N MET A 146 -8.35 -3.92 1.73
CA MET A 146 -9.39 -4.40 0.82
C MET A 146 -10.21 -5.51 1.49
N SER A 147 -11.27 -5.98 0.86
CA SER A 147 -12.05 -7.13 1.37
C SER A 147 -11.23 -8.42 1.30
N THR A 148 -11.51 -9.34 2.21
CA THR A 148 -10.92 -10.69 2.21
C THR A 148 -11.13 -11.38 0.86
N LYS A 149 -12.32 -11.20 0.24
CA LYS A 149 -12.61 -11.69 -1.11
C LYS A 149 -11.60 -11.17 -2.13
N ALA A 150 -11.40 -9.85 -2.19
CA ALA A 150 -10.48 -9.25 -3.15
C ALA A 150 -9.03 -9.65 -2.90
N ASN A 151 -8.62 -9.72 -1.62
CA ASN A 151 -7.26 -10.14 -1.24
C ASN A 151 -6.99 -11.60 -1.61
N HIS A 152 -7.94 -12.51 -1.36
CA HIS A 152 -7.80 -13.92 -1.75
C HIS A 152 -7.72 -14.09 -3.26
N ALA A 153 -8.60 -13.43 -4.02
CA ALA A 153 -8.59 -13.47 -5.47
C ALA A 153 -7.28 -12.90 -6.05
N LYS A 154 -6.85 -11.73 -5.56
CA LYS A 154 -5.58 -11.12 -5.97
C LYS A 154 -4.41 -12.07 -5.68
N GLY A 155 -4.36 -12.69 -4.49
CA GLY A 155 -3.34 -13.67 -4.15
C GLY A 155 -1.93 -13.22 -4.54
N ALA A 156 -1.27 -13.95 -5.45
CA ALA A 156 0.07 -13.63 -5.96
C ALA A 156 0.05 -12.81 -7.27
N HIS A 157 -1.10 -12.39 -7.77
CA HIS A 157 -1.17 -11.60 -9.00
C HIS A 157 -0.58 -10.21 -8.81
N GLY A 158 0.27 -9.79 -9.77
CA GLY A 158 0.75 -8.43 -9.99
C GLY A 158 0.02 -7.79 -11.17
N PHE A 159 0.52 -6.65 -11.65
CA PHE A 159 -0.09 -5.89 -12.73
C PHE A 159 -0.35 -6.74 -14.00
N ARG A 160 0.69 -7.39 -14.52
CA ARG A 160 0.62 -8.16 -15.78
C ARG A 160 -0.35 -9.33 -15.68
N SER A 161 -0.28 -10.12 -14.63
CA SER A 161 -1.14 -11.30 -14.45
C SER A 161 -2.60 -10.91 -14.15
N ALA A 162 -2.84 -9.78 -13.51
CA ALA A 162 -4.20 -9.25 -13.34
C ALA A 162 -4.81 -8.79 -14.68
N LEU A 163 -4.02 -8.19 -15.58
CA LEU A 163 -4.47 -7.88 -16.95
C LEU A 163 -4.78 -9.16 -17.75
N GLN A 164 -3.98 -10.22 -17.59
CA GLN A 164 -4.27 -11.52 -18.22
C GLN A 164 -5.60 -12.11 -17.73
N CYS A 165 -5.94 -11.92 -16.44
CA CYS A 165 -7.27 -12.32 -15.93
C CYS A 165 -8.40 -11.56 -16.64
N VAL A 166 -8.26 -10.25 -16.87
CA VAL A 166 -9.24 -9.46 -17.63
C VAL A 166 -9.39 -10.02 -19.05
N GLN A 167 -8.28 -10.16 -19.76
CA GLN A 167 -8.27 -10.65 -21.15
C GLN A 167 -8.89 -12.04 -21.27
N ARG A 168 -8.60 -12.92 -20.33
CA ARG A 168 -9.17 -14.27 -20.30
C ARG A 168 -10.67 -14.25 -20.08
N ILE A 169 -11.17 -13.46 -19.12
CA ILE A 169 -12.61 -13.32 -18.86
C ILE A 169 -13.33 -12.82 -20.11
N GLU A 170 -12.78 -11.82 -20.79
CA GLU A 170 -13.37 -11.24 -22.00
C GLU A 170 -13.32 -12.20 -23.19
N ALA A 171 -12.20 -12.87 -23.42
CA ALA A 171 -12.03 -13.81 -24.54
C ALA A 171 -12.90 -15.07 -24.39
N GLU A 172 -13.00 -15.61 -23.18
CA GLU A 172 -13.77 -16.83 -22.86
C GLU A 172 -15.21 -16.51 -22.46
N GLN A 173 -15.62 -15.23 -22.44
CA GLN A 173 -16.95 -14.73 -22.01
C GLN A 173 -17.36 -15.26 -20.64
N LEU A 174 -16.42 -15.33 -19.70
CA LEU A 174 -16.67 -15.80 -18.35
C LEU A 174 -17.38 -14.73 -17.51
N PRO A 175 -18.21 -15.12 -16.54
CA PRO A 175 -18.81 -14.17 -15.59
C PRO A 175 -17.77 -13.57 -14.62
N GLY A 176 -16.63 -14.23 -14.48
CA GLY A 176 -15.51 -13.82 -13.62
C GLY A 176 -14.48 -14.91 -13.47
N LEU A 177 -13.38 -14.58 -12.79
CA LEU A 177 -12.29 -15.49 -12.44
C LEU A 177 -11.96 -15.32 -10.95
N ASP A 178 -11.77 -16.41 -10.22
CA ASP A 178 -11.48 -16.40 -8.77
C ASP A 178 -12.43 -15.50 -7.95
N GLY A 179 -13.70 -15.43 -8.38
CA GLY A 179 -14.76 -14.66 -7.72
C GLY A 179 -14.75 -13.16 -8.02
N LEU A 180 -13.89 -12.66 -8.91
CA LEU A 180 -13.86 -11.27 -9.38
C LEU A 180 -14.30 -11.18 -10.85
N THR A 181 -15.06 -10.13 -11.19
CA THR A 181 -15.43 -9.79 -12.56
C THR A 181 -14.25 -9.18 -13.32
N ALA A 182 -14.36 -9.05 -14.67
CA ALA A 182 -13.35 -8.36 -15.49
C ALA A 182 -13.06 -6.94 -14.97
N GLU A 183 -14.12 -6.20 -14.62
CA GLU A 183 -13.98 -4.85 -14.06
C GLU A 183 -13.21 -4.82 -12.74
N GLN A 184 -13.46 -5.78 -11.85
CA GLN A 184 -12.76 -5.89 -10.58
C GLN A 184 -11.30 -6.28 -10.78
N TRP A 185 -11.00 -7.19 -11.72
CA TRP A 185 -9.64 -7.52 -12.12
C TRP A 185 -8.90 -6.34 -12.76
N ALA A 186 -9.59 -5.52 -13.56
CA ALA A 186 -9.00 -4.29 -14.09
C ALA A 186 -8.62 -3.31 -12.98
N ARG A 187 -9.42 -3.19 -11.91
CA ARG A 187 -9.06 -2.41 -10.71
C ARG A 187 -7.85 -3.01 -9.97
N VAL A 188 -7.76 -4.35 -9.87
CA VAL A 188 -6.57 -5.02 -9.31
C VAL A 188 -5.34 -4.69 -10.13
N ALA A 189 -5.42 -4.76 -11.46
CA ALA A 189 -4.31 -4.42 -12.34
C ALA A 189 -3.84 -2.99 -12.14
N VAL A 190 -4.75 -2.02 -12.10
CA VAL A 190 -4.42 -0.60 -11.85
C VAL A 190 -3.83 -0.41 -10.45
N LEU A 191 -4.36 -1.07 -9.42
CA LEU A 191 -3.80 -1.01 -8.07
C LEU A 191 -2.34 -1.50 -8.05
N CYS A 192 -2.06 -2.64 -8.67
CA CYS A 192 -0.71 -3.20 -8.73
C CYS A 192 0.25 -2.34 -9.55
N SER A 193 -0.23 -1.70 -10.63
CA SER A 193 0.59 -0.82 -11.47
C SER A 193 1.18 0.38 -10.72
N PHE A 194 0.55 0.83 -9.63
CA PHE A 194 1.07 1.96 -8.86
C PHE A 194 2.42 1.67 -8.19
N VAL A 195 2.68 0.43 -7.83
CA VAL A 195 3.88 0.01 -7.08
C VAL A 195 4.87 -0.80 -7.94
N GLU A 196 4.61 -0.91 -9.23
CA GLU A 196 5.51 -1.52 -10.21
C GLU A 196 6.13 -0.44 -11.11
N PRO A 197 7.45 -0.47 -11.36
CA PRO A 197 8.06 0.45 -12.31
C PRO A 197 7.60 0.10 -13.72
N LEU A 198 6.90 1.02 -14.36
CA LEU A 198 6.44 0.92 -15.75
C LEU A 198 7.16 1.96 -16.61
N SER A 199 7.23 1.73 -17.92
CA SER A 199 7.63 2.78 -18.83
C SER A 199 6.62 3.94 -18.78
N HIS A 200 7.07 5.17 -19.09
CA HIS A 200 6.18 6.33 -19.10
C HIS A 200 4.98 6.14 -20.03
N ASP A 201 5.21 5.58 -21.22
CA ASP A 201 4.15 5.32 -22.20
C ASP A 201 3.13 4.31 -21.69
N GLU A 202 3.59 3.23 -21.08
CA GLU A 202 2.72 2.21 -20.50
C GLU A 202 1.89 2.77 -19.33
N ALA A 203 2.54 3.47 -18.40
CA ALA A 203 1.87 4.07 -17.26
C ALA A 203 0.86 5.16 -17.68
N SER A 204 1.18 5.95 -18.72
CA SER A 204 0.31 7.01 -19.25
C SER A 204 -0.93 6.47 -19.97
N ALA A 205 -0.87 5.26 -20.50
CA ALA A 205 -1.98 4.62 -21.20
C ALA A 205 -3.02 3.99 -20.25
N LEU A 206 -2.67 3.79 -18.95
CA LEU A 206 -3.57 3.15 -18.00
C LEU A 206 -4.66 4.12 -17.50
N PRO A 207 -5.94 3.72 -17.56
CA PRO A 207 -7.01 4.49 -16.95
C PRO A 207 -6.98 4.39 -15.41
N LEU A 208 -7.39 5.45 -14.72
CA LEU A 208 -7.43 5.48 -13.26
C LEU A 208 -8.71 4.83 -12.72
N LEU A 209 -8.84 3.50 -12.87
CA LEU A 209 -10.03 2.74 -12.46
C LEU A 209 -10.18 2.56 -10.95
N VAL A 210 -9.14 2.87 -10.20
CA VAL A 210 -9.13 2.95 -8.75
C VAL A 210 -8.24 4.12 -8.34
N LEU A 211 -8.71 4.96 -7.44
CA LEU A 211 -7.86 5.99 -6.85
C LEU A 211 -6.87 5.35 -5.88
N PRO A 212 -5.62 5.82 -5.86
CA PRO A 212 -4.61 5.25 -4.96
C PRO A 212 -5.11 5.18 -3.52
N PRO A 213 -4.97 4.02 -2.87
CA PRO A 213 -5.22 3.88 -1.44
C PRO A 213 -4.33 4.81 -0.60
N ASN A 214 -4.79 5.14 0.59
CA ASN A 214 -4.02 5.93 1.52
C ASN A 214 -2.64 5.30 1.77
N ARG A 215 -1.60 6.12 1.81
CA ARG A 215 -0.22 5.70 2.08
C ARG A 215 0.42 4.78 1.05
N LEU A 216 -0.25 4.44 -0.05
CA LEU A 216 0.39 3.69 -1.14
C LEU A 216 1.42 4.59 -1.84
N ARG A 217 2.59 4.07 -2.13
CA ARG A 217 3.61 4.75 -2.95
C ARG A 217 3.29 4.56 -4.42
N LEU A 218 3.42 5.65 -5.19
CA LEU A 218 3.25 5.61 -6.63
C LEU A 218 4.63 5.71 -7.28
N PHE A 219 5.01 4.69 -8.04
CA PHE A 219 6.34 4.62 -8.67
C PHE A 219 6.39 5.39 -9.99
N ASN A 220 5.25 5.53 -10.64
CA ASN A 220 5.17 6.15 -11.95
C ASN A 220 4.69 7.60 -11.83
N PRO A 221 5.53 8.61 -12.05
CA PRO A 221 5.17 10.03 -11.86
C PRO A 221 3.95 10.46 -12.67
N VAL A 222 3.73 9.89 -13.86
CA VAL A 222 2.54 10.18 -14.66
C VAL A 222 1.25 9.67 -14.01
N GLN A 223 1.27 8.52 -13.32
CA GLN A 223 0.11 8.03 -12.56
C GLN A 223 -0.12 8.85 -11.29
N ALA A 224 0.95 9.32 -10.65
CA ALA A 224 0.85 10.26 -9.53
C ALA A 224 0.21 11.58 -9.99
N LEU A 225 0.59 12.09 -11.16
CA LEU A 225 -0.02 13.28 -11.76
C LEU A 225 -1.50 13.03 -12.12
N GLN A 226 -1.82 11.88 -12.69
CA GLN A 226 -3.18 11.44 -13.01
C GLN A 226 -4.08 11.42 -11.78
N ALA A 227 -3.59 10.79 -10.70
CA ALA A 227 -4.28 10.75 -9.42
C ALA A 227 -4.43 12.15 -8.81
N PHE A 228 -3.37 12.95 -8.82
CA PHE A 228 -3.37 14.31 -8.30
C PHE A 228 -4.44 15.18 -8.97
N VAL A 229 -4.47 15.20 -10.31
CA VAL A 229 -5.45 16.01 -11.06
C VAL A 229 -6.88 15.53 -10.82
N SER A 230 -7.09 14.22 -10.82
CA SER A 230 -8.41 13.63 -10.61
C SER A 230 -8.97 13.90 -9.21
N GLN A 231 -8.12 13.80 -8.18
CA GLN A 231 -8.50 14.06 -6.79
C GLN A 231 -8.88 15.52 -6.51
N GLN A 232 -8.51 16.47 -7.38
CA GLN A 232 -8.96 17.86 -7.24
C GLN A 232 -10.48 17.96 -7.17
N LEU A 233 -11.19 17.08 -7.89
CA LEU A 233 -12.66 17.06 -7.95
C LEU A 233 -13.34 16.55 -6.67
N LEU A 234 -12.59 15.95 -5.72
CA LEU A 234 -13.12 15.48 -4.43
C LEU A 234 -13.36 16.57 -3.40
N ALA A 235 -12.82 17.78 -3.60
CA ALA A 235 -12.89 18.85 -2.62
C ALA A 235 -13.41 20.16 -3.23
N PRO A 236 -14.21 20.95 -2.49
CA PRO A 236 -14.65 22.28 -2.91
C PRO A 236 -13.47 23.15 -3.37
N GLY A 237 -13.72 24.10 -4.27
CA GLY A 237 -12.67 25.01 -4.80
C GLY A 237 -11.76 24.37 -5.84
N TRP A 238 -12.11 23.20 -6.37
CA TRP A 238 -11.35 22.50 -7.41
C TRP A 238 -11.09 23.36 -8.66
N SER A 239 -12.06 24.18 -9.09
CA SER A 239 -11.94 25.03 -10.28
C SER A 239 -10.74 25.97 -10.18
N GLN A 240 -10.60 26.68 -9.04
CA GLN A 240 -9.47 27.57 -8.81
C GLN A 240 -8.14 26.82 -8.74
N ARG A 241 -8.12 25.63 -8.08
CA ARG A 241 -6.89 24.84 -7.99
C ARG A 241 -6.46 24.31 -9.36
N VAL A 242 -7.40 23.85 -10.17
CA VAL A 242 -7.14 23.37 -11.52
C VAL A 242 -6.63 24.49 -12.44
N SER A 243 -7.23 25.69 -12.39
CA SER A 243 -6.72 26.85 -13.14
C SER A 243 -5.29 27.20 -12.73
N ARG A 244 -5.00 27.24 -11.43
CA ARG A 244 -3.63 27.48 -10.93
C ARG A 244 -2.66 26.38 -11.29
N PHE A 245 -3.11 25.15 -11.41
CA PHE A 245 -2.29 24.04 -11.89
C PHE A 245 -2.01 24.16 -13.39
N GLU A 246 -3.00 24.54 -14.20
CA GLU A 246 -2.84 24.79 -15.64
C GLU A 246 -1.72 25.80 -15.94
N GLU A 247 -1.58 26.85 -15.10
CA GLU A 247 -0.49 27.84 -15.20
C GLU A 247 0.91 27.25 -14.99
N LEU A 248 1.04 26.08 -14.36
CA LEU A 248 2.32 25.40 -14.15
C LEU A 248 2.78 24.61 -15.36
N LEU A 249 1.86 24.29 -16.28
CA LEU A 249 2.14 23.42 -17.41
C LEU A 249 3.05 24.10 -18.43
N PRO A 250 4.03 23.36 -19.00
CA PRO A 250 4.99 23.92 -19.93
C PRO A 250 4.35 24.13 -21.32
N GLY A 251 4.16 25.39 -21.71
CA GLY A 251 3.76 25.76 -23.05
C GLY A 251 2.28 25.58 -23.37
N LYS A 252 1.83 26.32 -24.39
CA LYS A 252 0.40 26.43 -24.77
C LYS A 252 -0.23 25.12 -25.27
N ASN A 253 0.56 24.26 -25.92
CA ASN A 253 0.05 22.99 -26.43
C ASN A 253 -0.31 22.03 -25.29
N VAL A 254 0.57 21.91 -24.28
CA VAL A 254 0.34 21.08 -23.08
C VAL A 254 -0.87 21.61 -22.30
N GLN A 255 -1.00 22.92 -22.15
CA GLN A 255 -2.15 23.56 -21.48
C GLN A 255 -3.45 23.29 -22.25
N ARG A 256 -3.44 23.41 -23.58
CA ARG A 256 -4.61 23.11 -24.44
C ARG A 256 -5.07 21.65 -24.26
N ASP A 257 -4.13 20.71 -24.31
CA ASP A 257 -4.46 19.29 -24.26
C ASP A 257 -4.86 18.87 -22.83
N PHE A 258 -4.27 19.46 -21.81
CA PHE A 258 -4.75 19.34 -20.43
C PHE A 258 -6.20 19.82 -20.28
N LYS A 259 -6.51 21.01 -20.81
CA LYS A 259 -7.86 21.56 -20.79
C LYS A 259 -8.85 20.65 -21.53
N ALA A 260 -8.47 20.11 -22.69
CA ALA A 260 -9.29 19.16 -23.44
C ALA A 260 -9.55 17.88 -22.64
N PHE A 261 -8.54 17.35 -21.95
CA PHE A 261 -8.70 16.22 -21.03
C PHE A 261 -9.65 16.56 -19.88
N PHE A 262 -9.42 17.68 -19.19
CA PHE A 262 -10.21 18.05 -18.03
C PHE A 262 -11.68 18.30 -18.37
N MET A 263 -11.94 18.92 -19.53
CA MET A 263 -13.29 19.13 -20.06
C MET A 263 -13.98 17.82 -20.51
N ALA A 264 -13.23 16.76 -20.80
CA ALA A 264 -13.79 15.44 -21.04
C ALA A 264 -14.11 14.70 -19.71
N LEU A 265 -13.29 14.90 -18.68
CA LEU A 265 -13.44 14.26 -17.37
C LEU A 265 -14.57 14.89 -16.54
N LEU A 266 -14.56 16.21 -16.40
CA LEU A 266 -15.40 16.97 -15.47
C LEU A 266 -16.90 16.68 -15.59
N PRO A 267 -17.54 16.74 -16.80
CA PRO A 267 -18.97 16.48 -16.90
C PRO A 267 -19.37 15.10 -16.41
N ARG A 268 -18.53 14.09 -16.68
CA ARG A 268 -18.77 12.70 -16.27
C ARG A 268 -18.68 12.52 -14.77
N VAL A 269 -17.72 13.19 -14.14
CA VAL A 269 -17.59 13.16 -12.67
C VAL A 269 -18.79 13.88 -12.04
N LEU A 270 -19.22 15.03 -12.56
CA LEU A 270 -20.37 15.77 -12.03
C LEU A 270 -21.69 15.00 -12.23
N GLU A 271 -21.86 14.30 -13.34
CA GLU A 271 -23.01 13.44 -13.57
C GLU A 271 -22.98 12.23 -12.62
N GLY A 272 -21.85 11.53 -12.55
CA GLY A 272 -21.66 10.39 -11.64
C GLY A 272 -21.80 10.77 -10.17
N SER A 273 -21.35 11.95 -9.76
CA SER A 273 -21.45 12.40 -8.36
C SER A 273 -22.88 12.54 -7.85
N ARG A 274 -23.86 12.66 -8.74
CA ARG A 274 -25.30 12.66 -8.38
C ARG A 274 -25.82 11.28 -8.01
N LEU A 275 -25.10 10.22 -8.43
CA LEU A 275 -25.46 8.83 -8.20
C LEU A 275 -24.84 8.28 -6.91
N TYR A 276 -23.82 8.95 -6.37
CA TYR A 276 -23.03 8.48 -5.25
C TYR A 276 -23.17 9.40 -4.03
N GLU A 277 -23.19 8.78 -2.86
CA GLU A 277 -23.13 9.50 -1.59
C GLU A 277 -21.72 10.11 -1.36
N GLN A 278 -21.62 11.07 -0.46
CA GLN A 278 -20.37 11.80 -0.21
C GLN A 278 -19.17 10.87 0.10
N HIS A 279 -19.39 9.79 0.85
CA HIS A 279 -18.34 8.83 1.22
C HIS A 279 -17.91 7.90 0.06
N THR A 280 -18.69 7.85 -1.03
CA THR A 280 -18.42 7.09 -2.25
C THR A 280 -18.17 7.99 -3.46
N ALA A 281 -18.07 9.30 -3.28
CA ALA A 281 -17.84 10.28 -4.34
C ALA A 281 -16.61 9.97 -5.22
N ARG A 282 -15.61 9.26 -4.66
CA ARG A 282 -14.45 8.79 -5.42
C ARG A 282 -14.83 7.90 -6.61
N TRP A 283 -15.91 7.15 -6.53
CA TRP A 283 -16.34 6.24 -7.59
C TRP A 283 -16.79 6.99 -8.86
N ALA A 284 -17.36 8.18 -8.72
CA ALA A 284 -17.70 9.03 -9.86
C ALA A 284 -16.46 9.36 -10.71
N ILE A 285 -15.31 9.59 -10.05
CA ILE A 285 -14.03 9.82 -10.73
C ILE A 285 -13.56 8.54 -11.40
N GLU A 286 -13.49 7.43 -10.66
CA GLU A 286 -13.04 6.13 -11.15
C GLU A 286 -13.87 5.65 -12.36
N ASP A 287 -15.18 5.86 -12.33
CA ASP A 287 -16.07 5.49 -13.42
C ASP A 287 -15.95 6.45 -14.63
N ALA A 288 -15.71 7.73 -14.40
CA ALA A 288 -15.44 8.68 -15.49
C ALA A 288 -14.19 8.29 -16.31
N TRP A 289 -13.19 7.69 -15.66
CA TRP A 289 -11.98 7.19 -16.34
C TRP A 289 -12.23 5.98 -17.25
N ARG A 290 -13.38 5.32 -17.17
CA ARG A 290 -13.77 4.24 -18.09
C ARG A 290 -14.14 4.76 -19.48
N ALA A 291 -14.46 6.04 -19.59
CA ALA A 291 -14.88 6.63 -20.87
C ALA A 291 -13.70 6.72 -21.85
N PRO A 292 -13.81 6.15 -23.07
CA PRO A 292 -12.72 6.14 -24.05
C PRO A 292 -12.21 7.55 -24.38
N LEU A 293 -13.10 8.55 -24.43
CA LEU A 293 -12.71 9.93 -24.68
C LEU A 293 -11.83 10.52 -23.59
N VAL A 294 -12.09 10.19 -22.32
CA VAL A 294 -11.26 10.62 -21.18
C VAL A 294 -9.86 10.01 -21.30
N GLN A 295 -9.79 8.71 -21.56
CA GLN A 295 -8.52 7.98 -21.71
C GLN A 295 -7.71 8.53 -22.90
N GLN A 296 -8.35 8.73 -24.05
CA GLN A 296 -7.71 9.29 -25.25
C GLN A 296 -7.14 10.68 -24.97
N ARG A 297 -7.92 11.58 -24.36
CA ARG A 297 -7.49 12.94 -24.04
C ARG A 297 -6.39 12.98 -22.99
N TRP A 298 -6.47 12.11 -21.99
CA TRP A 298 -5.39 11.94 -21.02
C TRP A 298 -4.09 11.48 -21.70
N ALA A 299 -4.15 10.41 -22.49
CA ALA A 299 -2.97 9.88 -23.17
C ALA A 299 -2.33 10.93 -24.13
N GLN A 300 -3.15 11.74 -24.81
CA GLN A 300 -2.66 12.83 -25.65
C GLN A 300 -1.92 13.90 -24.83
N PHE A 301 -2.44 14.27 -23.65
CA PHE A 301 -1.80 15.20 -22.74
C PHE A 301 -0.52 14.59 -22.12
N ALA A 302 -0.62 13.40 -21.56
CA ALA A 302 0.45 12.76 -20.81
C ALA A 302 1.71 12.48 -21.66
N ARG A 303 1.54 12.11 -22.93
CA ARG A 303 2.66 11.88 -23.86
C ARG A 303 3.49 13.12 -24.21
N GLN A 304 3.01 14.32 -23.90
CA GLN A 304 3.79 15.55 -24.08
C GLN A 304 4.73 15.85 -22.89
N LEU A 305 4.64 15.05 -21.84
CA LEU A 305 5.43 15.15 -20.64
C LEU A 305 6.30 13.89 -20.50
N ASP A 306 7.48 14.04 -19.98
CA ASP A 306 8.27 12.91 -19.49
C ASP A 306 8.07 12.70 -17.98
N ALA A 307 8.68 11.65 -17.43
CA ALA A 307 8.57 11.31 -16.02
C ALA A 307 9.10 12.42 -15.10
N ALA A 308 10.24 13.04 -15.46
CA ALA A 308 10.86 14.11 -14.68
C ALA A 308 9.99 15.38 -14.69
N GLN A 309 9.38 15.70 -15.82
CA GLN A 309 8.43 16.81 -15.93
C GLN A 309 7.16 16.58 -15.08
N CYS A 310 6.63 15.36 -15.08
CA CYS A 310 5.49 15.00 -14.21
C CYS A 310 5.84 15.17 -12.73
N GLU A 311 7.03 14.70 -12.31
CA GLU A 311 7.50 14.86 -10.93
C GLU A 311 7.70 16.34 -10.57
N ALA A 312 8.36 17.10 -11.44
CA ALA A 312 8.57 18.53 -11.22
C ALA A 312 7.25 19.31 -11.10
N LEU A 313 6.22 18.94 -11.87
CA LEU A 313 4.88 19.52 -11.77
C LEU A 313 4.24 19.22 -10.43
N LEU A 314 4.34 17.99 -9.92
CA LEU A 314 3.83 17.58 -8.61
C LEU A 314 4.52 18.36 -7.48
N VAL A 315 5.85 18.51 -7.55
CA VAL A 315 6.63 19.32 -6.57
C VAL A 315 6.18 20.77 -6.57
N LYS A 316 6.04 21.38 -7.77
CA LYS A 316 5.55 22.75 -7.91
C LYS A 316 4.12 22.92 -7.39
N ALA A 317 3.25 21.96 -7.68
CA ALA A 317 1.86 21.95 -7.20
C ALA A 317 1.80 21.85 -5.67
N ALA A 318 2.64 21.00 -5.07
CA ALA A 318 2.75 20.88 -3.61
C ALA A 318 3.24 22.19 -2.97
N ALA A 319 4.26 22.84 -3.53
CA ALA A 319 4.78 24.13 -3.07
C ALA A 319 3.70 25.22 -3.11
N ARG A 320 2.80 25.19 -4.10
CA ARG A 320 1.64 26.09 -4.22
C ARG A 320 0.42 25.66 -3.43
N LYS A 321 0.50 24.60 -2.63
CA LYS A 321 -0.59 24.06 -1.81
C LYS A 321 -1.84 23.68 -2.63
N LEU A 322 -1.64 23.12 -3.82
CA LEU A 322 -2.73 22.71 -4.71
C LEU A 322 -3.28 21.31 -4.42
N GLY A 323 -2.86 20.65 -3.38
CA GLY A 323 -3.10 19.21 -3.13
C GLY A 323 -4.49 18.82 -2.64
N ALA A 324 -5.50 19.70 -2.59
CA ALA A 324 -6.87 19.36 -2.14
C ALA A 324 -6.90 18.48 -0.85
N GLY A 325 -5.98 18.72 0.09
CA GLY A 325 -5.81 17.89 1.30
C GLY A 325 -4.87 16.69 1.11
N THR A 326 -4.49 16.32 -0.11
CA THR A 326 -3.51 15.28 -0.38
C THR A 326 -2.10 15.82 -0.15
N ARG A 327 -1.33 15.15 0.70
CA ARG A 327 0.08 15.48 0.92
C ARG A 327 0.93 14.67 -0.04
N LEU A 328 1.57 15.34 -0.98
CA LEU A 328 2.58 14.75 -1.86
C LEU A 328 3.93 14.73 -1.13
N GLN A 329 4.56 13.58 -1.09
CA GLN A 329 5.89 13.39 -0.51
C GLN A 329 6.76 12.68 -1.55
N PRO A 330 7.72 13.38 -2.18
CA PRO A 330 8.66 12.75 -3.10
C PRO A 330 9.62 11.84 -2.31
N HIS A 331 10.01 10.74 -2.91
CA HIS A 331 11.01 9.81 -2.41
C HIS A 331 12.07 9.59 -3.48
N THR A 332 13.33 9.43 -3.08
CA THR A 332 14.36 8.87 -3.98
C THR A 332 14.03 7.38 -4.25
N ASP A 333 14.57 6.81 -5.33
CA ASP A 333 14.30 5.40 -5.69
C ASP A 333 14.64 4.44 -4.56
N THR A 334 15.76 4.67 -3.86
CA THR A 334 16.18 3.87 -2.71
C THR A 334 15.22 4.04 -1.52
N ALA A 335 14.82 5.28 -1.19
CA ALA A 335 13.89 5.55 -0.10
C ALA A 335 12.46 5.06 -0.44
N ALA A 336 12.11 4.96 -1.72
CA ALA A 336 10.81 4.47 -2.14
C ALA A 336 10.58 2.99 -1.79
N THR A 337 11.63 2.18 -1.76
CA THR A 337 11.58 0.74 -1.47
C THR A 337 12.26 0.36 -0.16
N ASP A 338 12.58 1.34 0.68
CA ASP A 338 13.16 1.07 2.00
C ASP A 338 12.26 0.13 2.83
N GLY A 339 12.86 -0.88 3.43
CA GLY A 339 12.15 -1.93 4.17
C GLY A 339 11.35 -2.94 3.32
N TRP A 340 11.33 -2.82 1.98
CA TRP A 340 10.58 -3.74 1.12
C TRP A 340 11.22 -5.12 0.99
N ASN A 341 12.49 -5.26 1.29
CA ASN A 341 13.23 -6.52 1.21
C ASN A 341 13.11 -7.20 -0.16
N LEU A 342 13.25 -6.43 -1.24
CA LEU A 342 13.11 -6.93 -2.61
C LEU A 342 14.15 -8.00 -2.96
N ALA A 343 15.37 -7.89 -2.44
CA ALA A 343 16.45 -8.87 -2.66
C ALA A 343 16.08 -10.27 -2.16
N THR A 344 15.27 -10.37 -1.10
CA THR A 344 14.76 -11.63 -0.53
C THR A 344 13.32 -11.93 -0.93
N ARG A 345 12.77 -11.19 -1.91
CA ARG A 345 11.37 -11.28 -2.35
C ARG A 345 10.38 -11.12 -1.19
N GLY A 346 10.69 -10.24 -0.25
CA GLY A 346 9.85 -9.94 0.92
C GLY A 346 9.84 -11.05 1.98
N TYR A 347 10.81 -11.95 1.97
CA TYR A 347 11.01 -12.93 3.05
C TYR A 347 12.05 -12.43 4.06
N VAL A 348 11.94 -12.93 5.29
CA VAL A 348 12.97 -12.74 6.30
C VAL A 348 14.26 -13.40 5.81
N PRO A 349 15.40 -12.72 5.82
CA PRO A 349 16.67 -13.32 5.41
C PRO A 349 17.00 -14.55 6.27
N HIS A 350 17.38 -15.65 5.64
CA HIS A 350 17.96 -16.79 6.34
C HIS A 350 19.44 -16.51 6.63
N ARG A 351 19.75 -15.83 7.73
CA ARG A 351 21.11 -15.76 8.24
C ARG A 351 21.33 -16.94 9.19
N SER A 352 22.19 -17.87 8.81
CA SER A 352 22.74 -18.85 9.74
C SER A 352 23.62 -18.12 10.76
N PRO A 353 23.69 -18.56 12.04
CA PRO A 353 24.46 -17.91 13.10
C PRO A 353 25.98 -17.76 12.83
N GLY A 354 26.51 -18.36 11.75
CA GLY A 354 27.93 -18.29 11.37
C GLY A 354 28.34 -17.14 10.44
N GLY A 355 27.41 -16.44 9.82
CA GLY A 355 27.72 -15.44 8.75
C GLY A 355 28.36 -14.13 9.24
N LEU A 356 28.37 -13.84 10.53
CA LEU A 356 29.00 -12.64 11.08
C LEU A 356 30.52 -12.75 11.25
N GLN A 357 31.08 -13.98 11.31
CA GLN A 357 32.53 -14.17 11.37
C GLN A 357 33.20 -14.03 9.99
N GLU A 358 32.56 -14.43 8.92
CA GLU A 358 33.13 -14.30 7.55
C GLU A 358 33.19 -12.85 7.05
N MET A 359 32.22 -12.01 7.41
CA MET A 359 32.26 -10.60 7.04
C MET A 359 33.30 -9.77 7.79
N ARG A 360 33.66 -10.14 9.03
CA ARG A 360 34.77 -9.50 9.76
C ARG A 360 36.14 -9.89 9.23
N GLN A 361 36.29 -11.08 8.67
CA GLN A 361 37.55 -11.53 8.04
C GLN A 361 37.75 -10.91 6.63
N ALA A 362 36.67 -10.64 5.88
CA ALA A 362 36.76 -10.01 4.56
C ALA A 362 37.02 -8.49 4.62
N GLN A 363 36.89 -7.84 5.78
CA GLN A 363 37.23 -6.42 5.99
C GLN A 363 38.63 -6.19 6.56
N LEU A 364 39.40 -7.26 6.82
CA LEU A 364 40.77 -7.21 7.36
C LEU A 364 41.82 -7.75 6.40
N CYS A 365 41.47 -8.00 5.12
CA CYS A 365 42.42 -8.34 4.06
C CYS A 365 42.50 -7.22 3.02
#